data_fcafc759c37d78679d60b7c5049ac903
#
_entry.id   fcafc759c37d78679d60b7c5049ac903
#
_cell.length_a   1.000
_cell.length_b   1.000
_cell.length_c   1.000
_cell.angle_alpha   90.00
_cell.angle_beta   90.00
_cell.angle_gamma   90.00
#
_symmetry.space_group_name_H-M   'P 1'
#
loop_
_entity.id
_entity.type
_entity.pdbx_description
1 polymer ?
#
loop_
_entity_poly.entity_id
_entity_poly.type
_entity_poly.pdbx_seq_one_letter_code
_entity_poly.pdbx_strand_id
1 'polypeptide(L)'
;MGYRTTPKMARRKQAHRTKLLETAIQLFGKHGYHATTVPMIVKASGSSTGSFYFYFRNKEDVFAAALERLGERIAEALNAAIAVAGEHPLHQMRAAVERLVLFMAENPDEARILIVESSGLGARLEQIRRRIVDSHARSVEKALIQLCSTLPPMDPTLIARCWVGSVYESVYRWLEEPISRRHPSRTVASAVAEFNLRGIGAPYSGRLPKRKGKEDEVRKT
;
A
#
# COMPACT_ATOMS: atom_id res chain seq x y z
N MET A 1 -1.82 28.29 35.38
CA MET A 1 -2.10 29.05 34.16
C MET A 1 -1.81 28.16 32.97
N GLY A 2 -2.86 27.64 32.29
CA GLY A 2 -2.67 26.77 31.10
C GLY A 2 -2.26 27.60 29.88
N TYR A 3 -1.13 27.29 29.31
CA TYR A 3 -0.61 27.92 28.08
C TYR A 3 -1.54 27.59 26.90
N ARG A 4 -2.40 28.52 26.50
CA ARG A 4 -3.29 28.38 25.34
C ARG A 4 -2.44 28.37 24.07
N THR A 5 -2.24 27.19 23.47
CA THR A 5 -1.59 27.03 22.19
C THR A 5 -2.38 27.78 21.12
N THR A 6 -1.81 28.80 20.49
CA THR A 6 -2.49 29.52 19.41
C THR A 6 -2.62 28.63 18.18
N PRO A 7 -3.66 28.82 17.30
CA PRO A 7 -3.82 28.04 16.06
C PRO A 7 -2.58 28.07 15.17
N LYS A 8 -1.83 29.17 15.14
CA LYS A 8 -0.58 29.31 14.40
C LYS A 8 0.54 28.41 14.96
N MET A 9 0.65 28.32 16.31
CA MET A 9 1.63 27.45 16.96
C MET A 9 1.27 25.96 16.74
N ALA A 10 -0.01 25.61 16.82
CA ALA A 10 -0.47 24.26 16.54
C ALA A 10 -0.13 23.81 15.11
N ARG A 11 -0.41 24.65 14.11
CA ARG A 11 -0.05 24.42 12.69
C ARG A 11 1.48 24.24 12.51
N ARG A 12 2.29 25.08 13.16
CA ARG A 12 3.75 24.99 13.06
C ARG A 12 4.28 23.68 13.69
N LYS A 13 3.74 23.26 14.83
CA LYS A 13 4.08 21.98 15.47
C LYS A 13 3.70 20.81 14.56
N GLN A 14 2.50 20.83 13.98
CA GLN A 14 2.06 19.77 13.07
C GLN A 14 2.95 19.71 11.81
N ALA A 15 3.25 20.84 11.18
CA ALA A 15 4.13 20.88 10.02
C ALA A 15 5.53 20.32 10.32
N HIS A 16 6.06 20.59 11.50
CA HIS A 16 7.37 20.07 11.92
C HIS A 16 7.32 18.55 12.17
N ARG A 17 6.27 18.03 12.84
CA ARG A 17 6.06 16.61 13.02
C ARG A 17 5.93 15.90 11.67
N THR A 18 5.14 16.46 10.74
CA THR A 18 4.97 15.92 9.39
C THR A 18 6.31 15.86 8.65
N LYS A 19 7.12 16.91 8.70
CA LYS A 19 8.46 16.93 8.07
C LYS A 19 9.37 15.81 8.59
N LEU A 20 9.41 15.62 9.91
CA LEU A 20 10.16 14.51 10.52
C LEU A 20 9.67 13.15 10.05
N LEU A 21 8.34 12.97 10.01
CA LEU A 21 7.71 11.73 9.58
C LEU A 21 7.98 11.41 8.10
N GLU A 22 7.80 12.37 7.20
CA GLU A 22 8.06 12.19 5.77
C GLU A 22 9.55 11.88 5.51
N THR A 23 10.46 12.56 6.23
CA THR A 23 11.90 12.26 6.16
C THR A 23 12.19 10.83 6.64
N ALA A 24 11.53 10.39 7.71
CA ALA A 24 11.69 9.04 8.23
C ALA A 24 11.17 7.98 7.23
N ILE A 25 10.03 8.22 6.59
CA ILE A 25 9.47 7.36 5.53
C ILE A 25 10.48 7.18 4.40
N GLN A 26 11.04 8.27 3.88
CA GLN A 26 12.06 8.20 2.81
C GLN A 26 13.29 7.39 3.23
N LEU A 27 13.79 7.59 4.44
CA LEU A 27 14.99 6.88 4.94
C LEU A 27 14.69 5.40 5.18
N PHE A 28 13.55 5.05 5.75
CA PHE A 28 13.15 3.67 5.95
C PHE A 28 12.94 2.93 4.63
N GLY A 29 12.28 3.55 3.65
CA GLY A 29 12.10 2.95 2.33
C GLY A 29 13.41 2.72 1.59
N LYS A 30 14.35 3.68 1.71
CA LYS A 30 15.64 3.62 1.02
C LYS A 30 16.66 2.70 1.67
N HIS A 31 16.76 2.69 3.00
CA HIS A 31 17.82 2.02 3.76
C HIS A 31 17.32 0.84 4.59
N GLY A 32 16.02 0.66 4.71
CA GLY A 32 15.38 -0.30 5.61
C GLY A 32 15.30 0.18 7.05
N TYR A 33 14.51 -0.55 7.85
CA TYR A 33 14.31 -0.21 9.26
C TYR A 33 15.61 -0.29 10.08
N HIS A 34 16.37 -1.38 9.92
CA HIS A 34 17.54 -1.63 10.77
C HIS A 34 18.66 -0.61 10.54
N ALA A 35 18.98 -0.29 9.29
CA ALA A 35 20.04 0.63 8.92
C ALA A 35 19.69 2.11 9.17
N THR A 36 18.41 2.45 9.27
CA THR A 36 17.98 3.83 9.57
C THR A 36 18.11 4.11 11.06
N THR A 37 18.75 5.24 11.42
CA THR A 37 18.93 5.68 12.81
C THR A 37 18.25 7.02 13.07
N VAL A 38 17.95 7.31 14.36
CA VAL A 38 17.39 8.62 14.77
C VAL A 38 18.30 9.79 14.37
N PRO A 39 19.63 9.72 14.55
CA PRO A 39 20.51 10.77 14.07
C PRO A 39 20.42 11.03 12.56
N MET A 40 20.23 10.00 11.72
CA MET A 40 20.02 10.16 10.27
C MET A 40 18.75 10.94 9.99
N ILE A 41 17.64 10.60 10.66
CA ILE A 41 16.34 11.29 10.50
C ILE A 41 16.46 12.75 10.92
N VAL A 42 17.07 13.01 12.06
CA VAL A 42 17.31 14.36 12.60
C VAL A 42 18.13 15.20 11.63
N LYS A 43 19.25 14.68 11.15
CA LYS A 43 20.13 15.36 10.19
C LYS A 43 19.40 15.65 8.87
N ALA A 44 18.74 14.65 8.28
CA ALA A 44 18.08 14.79 7.00
C ALA A 44 16.86 15.73 7.04
N SER A 45 16.11 15.74 8.16
CA SER A 45 14.98 16.66 8.35
C SER A 45 15.40 18.09 8.69
N GLY A 46 16.70 18.35 8.99
CA GLY A 46 17.17 19.62 9.51
C GLY A 46 16.60 19.99 10.88
N SER A 47 16.25 18.98 11.68
CA SER A 47 15.67 19.13 13.01
C SER A 47 16.73 19.00 14.11
N SER A 48 16.41 19.34 15.35
CA SER A 48 17.24 19.01 16.51
C SER A 48 16.83 17.66 17.10
N THR A 49 17.76 17.00 17.79
CA THR A 49 17.50 15.76 18.52
C THR A 49 16.39 15.94 19.56
N GLY A 50 16.39 17.05 20.28
CA GLY A 50 15.31 17.38 21.23
C GLY A 50 13.95 17.52 20.55
N SER A 51 13.92 18.08 19.33
CA SER A 51 12.70 18.17 18.54
C SER A 51 12.19 16.81 18.10
N PHE A 52 13.05 15.89 17.71
CA PHE A 52 12.65 14.52 17.41
C PHE A 52 11.98 13.86 18.61
N TYR A 53 12.63 13.86 19.77
CA TYR A 53 12.12 13.21 20.99
C TYR A 53 10.88 13.90 21.59
N PHE A 54 10.61 15.13 21.21
CA PHE A 54 9.35 15.78 21.52
C PHE A 54 8.14 15.14 20.81
N TYR A 55 8.33 14.59 19.56
CA TYR A 55 7.26 14.00 18.77
C TYR A 55 7.26 12.47 18.79
N PHE A 56 8.40 11.83 18.89
CA PHE A 56 8.58 10.38 18.79
C PHE A 56 9.54 9.90 19.86
N ARG A 57 9.13 8.93 20.67
CA ARG A 57 9.93 8.41 21.79
C ARG A 57 11.19 7.66 21.35
N ASN A 58 11.12 7.00 20.18
CA ASN A 58 12.19 6.18 19.64
C ASN A 58 11.98 5.93 18.13
N LYS A 59 12.87 5.15 17.52
CA LYS A 59 12.80 4.75 16.11
C LYS A 59 11.53 3.93 15.79
N GLU A 60 11.12 3.04 16.68
CA GLU A 60 9.91 2.24 16.51
C GLU A 60 8.66 3.12 16.48
N ASP A 61 8.61 4.16 17.30
CA ASP A 61 7.46 5.06 17.39
C ASP A 61 7.26 5.87 16.09
N VAL A 62 8.34 6.38 15.50
CA VAL A 62 8.24 7.07 14.21
C VAL A 62 7.96 6.08 13.05
N PHE A 63 8.44 4.84 13.13
CA PHE A 63 8.11 3.81 12.14
C PHE A 63 6.63 3.38 12.23
N ALA A 64 6.11 3.23 13.45
CA ALA A 64 4.67 2.98 13.66
C ALA A 64 3.81 4.09 13.04
N ALA A 65 4.20 5.37 13.28
CA ALA A 65 3.50 6.51 12.67
C ALA A 65 3.63 6.53 11.13
N ALA A 66 4.76 6.05 10.58
CA ALA A 66 4.95 5.89 9.14
C ALA A 66 3.99 4.86 8.55
N LEU A 67 3.83 3.69 9.20
CA LEU A 67 2.86 2.67 8.79
C LEU A 67 1.42 3.18 8.85
N GLU A 68 1.04 3.87 9.93
CA GLU A 68 -0.29 4.43 10.08
C GLU A 68 -0.58 5.46 8.98
N ARG A 69 0.36 6.38 8.72
CA ARG A 69 0.23 7.39 7.65
C ARG A 69 0.11 6.74 6.27
N LEU A 70 0.88 5.68 6.01
CA LEU A 70 0.80 4.93 4.77
C LEU A 70 -0.58 4.27 4.60
N GLY A 71 -1.10 3.63 5.66
CA GLY A 71 -2.45 3.06 5.67
C GLY A 71 -3.53 4.10 5.34
N GLU A 72 -3.44 5.31 5.91
CA GLU A 72 -4.35 6.42 5.60
C GLU A 72 -4.28 6.82 4.12
N ARG A 73 -3.07 7.01 3.57
CA ARG A 73 -2.88 7.40 2.16
C ARG A 73 -3.39 6.34 1.19
N ILE A 74 -3.19 5.06 1.51
CA ILE A 74 -3.75 3.96 0.71
C ILE A 74 -5.27 4.03 0.75
N ALA A 75 -5.88 4.14 1.95
CA ALA A 75 -7.32 4.22 2.09
C ALA A 75 -7.92 5.41 1.33
N GLU A 76 -7.30 6.60 1.40
CA GLU A 76 -7.70 7.77 0.63
C GLU A 76 -7.67 7.49 -0.88
N ALA A 77 -6.58 6.89 -1.39
CA ALA A 77 -6.41 6.56 -2.81
C ALA A 77 -7.43 5.51 -3.29
N LEU A 78 -7.70 4.47 -2.50
CA LEU A 78 -8.69 3.45 -2.82
C LEU A 78 -10.11 4.01 -2.82
N ASN A 79 -10.48 4.79 -1.81
CA ASN A 79 -11.80 5.41 -1.72
C ASN A 79 -12.05 6.34 -2.91
N ALA A 80 -11.07 7.12 -3.32
CA ALA A 80 -11.18 7.98 -4.52
C ALA A 80 -11.39 7.17 -5.79
N ALA A 81 -10.69 6.05 -5.97
CA ALA A 81 -10.85 5.18 -7.13
C ALA A 81 -12.22 4.48 -7.14
N ILE A 82 -12.68 4.01 -5.99
CA ILE A 82 -13.99 3.38 -5.82
C ILE A 82 -15.11 4.37 -6.14
N ALA A 83 -15.01 5.62 -5.67
CA ALA A 83 -16.02 6.64 -5.89
C ALA A 83 -16.29 6.97 -7.38
N VAL A 84 -15.26 6.85 -8.23
CA VAL A 84 -15.38 7.10 -9.68
C VAL A 84 -15.67 5.84 -10.50
N ALA A 85 -15.61 4.65 -9.90
CA ALA A 85 -15.82 3.37 -10.59
C ALA A 85 -17.29 3.04 -10.86
N GLY A 86 -18.23 3.89 -10.41
CA GLY A 86 -19.66 3.65 -10.48
C GLY A 86 -20.20 2.78 -9.34
N GLU A 87 -21.47 2.40 -9.42
CA GLU A 87 -22.16 1.73 -8.31
C GLU A 87 -21.98 0.20 -8.29
N HIS A 88 -21.53 -0.39 -9.40
CA HIS A 88 -21.45 -1.85 -9.51
C HIS A 88 -20.24 -2.39 -8.72
N PRO A 89 -20.44 -3.31 -7.75
CA PRO A 89 -19.39 -3.78 -6.86
C PRO A 89 -18.17 -4.36 -7.59
N LEU A 90 -18.34 -5.09 -8.70
CA LEU A 90 -17.21 -5.64 -9.49
C LEU A 90 -16.34 -4.53 -10.10
N HIS A 91 -16.91 -3.41 -10.52
CA HIS A 91 -16.14 -2.27 -11.02
C HIS A 91 -15.35 -1.61 -9.88
N GLN A 92 -15.99 -1.46 -8.73
CA GLN A 92 -15.34 -0.94 -7.52
C GLN A 92 -14.19 -1.83 -7.05
N MET A 93 -14.38 -3.16 -7.04
CA MET A 93 -13.35 -4.14 -6.69
C MET A 93 -12.18 -4.08 -7.67
N ARG A 94 -12.43 -4.00 -8.99
CA ARG A 94 -11.40 -3.81 -10.01
C ARG A 94 -10.60 -2.54 -9.76
N ALA A 95 -11.29 -1.42 -9.64
CA ALA A 95 -10.67 -0.11 -9.44
C ALA A 95 -9.82 -0.06 -8.17
N ALA A 96 -10.28 -0.69 -7.07
CA ALA A 96 -9.53 -0.78 -5.83
C ALA A 96 -8.22 -1.57 -6.00
N VAL A 97 -8.26 -2.74 -6.64
CA VAL A 97 -7.04 -3.55 -6.91
C VAL A 97 -6.08 -2.79 -7.80
N GLU A 98 -6.55 -2.26 -8.93
CA GLU A 98 -5.71 -1.52 -9.86
C GLU A 98 -5.08 -0.31 -9.17
N ARG A 99 -5.86 0.44 -8.38
CA ARG A 99 -5.35 1.59 -7.64
C ARG A 99 -4.34 1.21 -6.57
N LEU A 100 -4.55 0.11 -5.84
CA LEU A 100 -3.60 -0.36 -4.83
C LEU A 100 -2.24 -0.71 -5.47
N VAL A 101 -2.25 -1.49 -6.54
CA VAL A 101 -1.01 -1.86 -7.25
C VAL A 101 -0.31 -0.62 -7.82
N LEU A 102 -1.05 0.30 -8.44
CA LEU A 102 -0.48 1.53 -8.98
C LEU A 102 0.06 2.44 -7.88
N PHE A 103 -0.66 2.58 -6.76
CA PHE A 103 -0.18 3.37 -5.62
C PHE A 103 1.16 2.84 -5.09
N MET A 104 1.29 1.52 -4.94
CA MET A 104 2.53 0.89 -4.50
C MET A 104 3.67 1.08 -5.52
N ALA A 105 3.35 1.01 -6.81
CA ALA A 105 4.34 1.22 -7.87
C ALA A 105 4.79 2.69 -7.98
N GLU A 106 3.90 3.64 -7.73
CA GLU A 106 4.19 5.08 -7.68
C GLU A 106 4.98 5.48 -6.42
N ASN A 107 4.87 4.69 -5.34
CA ASN A 107 5.49 4.95 -4.04
C ASN A 107 6.28 3.71 -3.56
N PRO A 108 7.35 3.28 -4.27
CA PRO A 108 8.04 2.02 -4.01
C PRO A 108 8.69 1.97 -2.63
N ASP A 109 9.22 3.08 -2.12
CA ASP A 109 9.80 3.15 -0.78
C ASP A 109 8.74 2.90 0.31
N GLU A 110 7.55 3.47 0.14
CA GLU A 110 6.43 3.25 1.06
C GLU A 110 5.89 1.83 0.97
N ALA A 111 5.81 1.28 -0.24
CA ALA A 111 5.42 -0.11 -0.46
C ALA A 111 6.38 -1.07 0.25
N ARG A 112 7.70 -0.83 0.18
CA ARG A 112 8.70 -1.61 0.92
C ARG A 112 8.49 -1.55 2.43
N ILE A 113 8.19 -0.38 2.99
CA ILE A 113 7.90 -0.23 4.41
C ILE A 113 6.76 -1.14 4.84
N LEU A 114 5.64 -1.15 4.11
CA LEU A 114 4.46 -1.95 4.47
C LEU A 114 4.66 -3.44 4.20
N ILE A 115 5.25 -3.81 3.07
CA ILE A 115 5.27 -5.20 2.58
C ILE A 115 6.51 -5.95 3.09
N VAL A 116 7.67 -5.29 3.14
CA VAL A 116 8.95 -5.92 3.45
C VAL A 116 9.40 -5.59 4.86
N GLU A 117 9.59 -4.30 5.15
CA GLU A 117 10.28 -3.84 6.34
C GLU A 117 9.47 -4.03 7.64
N SER A 118 8.13 -3.98 7.56
CA SER A 118 7.29 -4.11 8.76
C SER A 118 7.18 -5.54 9.29
N SER A 119 7.63 -6.53 8.53
CA SER A 119 7.54 -7.93 8.90
C SER A 119 8.63 -8.30 9.92
N GLY A 120 8.25 -8.97 11.01
CA GLY A 120 9.21 -9.47 12.00
C GLY A 120 9.81 -8.40 12.95
N LEU A 121 9.37 -7.15 12.90
CA LEU A 121 9.88 -6.06 13.77
C LEU A 121 9.26 -5.99 15.17
N GLY A 122 8.43 -6.96 15.54
CA GLY A 122 7.77 -7.03 16.84
C GLY A 122 6.26 -6.85 16.80
N ALA A 123 5.61 -7.25 17.89
CA ALA A 123 4.15 -7.40 17.95
C ALA A 123 3.37 -6.10 17.63
N ARG A 124 3.86 -4.96 18.09
CA ARG A 124 3.21 -3.64 17.87
C ARG A 124 3.14 -3.28 16.39
N LEU A 125 4.27 -3.38 15.68
CA LEU A 125 4.35 -3.01 14.27
C LEU A 125 3.60 -4.02 13.39
N GLU A 126 3.69 -5.30 13.72
CA GLU A 126 2.92 -6.35 13.08
C GLU A 126 1.40 -6.14 13.27
N GLN A 127 0.95 -5.71 14.43
CA GLN A 127 -0.46 -5.39 14.66
C GLN A 127 -0.94 -4.21 13.80
N ILE A 128 -0.11 -3.17 13.63
CA ILE A 128 -0.45 -2.04 12.76
C ILE A 128 -0.55 -2.52 11.31
N ARG A 129 0.45 -3.28 10.82
CA ARG A 129 0.46 -3.86 9.48
C ARG A 129 -0.79 -4.72 9.23
N ARG A 130 -1.11 -5.62 10.16
CA ARG A 130 -2.31 -6.46 10.07
C ARG A 130 -3.58 -5.64 10.00
N ARG A 131 -3.74 -4.61 10.83
CA ARG A 131 -4.93 -3.74 10.77
C ARG A 131 -5.12 -3.11 9.39
N ILE A 132 -4.04 -2.69 8.71
CA ILE A 132 -4.09 -2.13 7.36
C ILE A 132 -4.55 -3.21 6.37
N VAL A 133 -3.90 -4.38 6.36
CA VAL A 133 -4.22 -5.48 5.45
C VAL A 133 -5.64 -6.01 5.68
N ASP A 134 -6.04 -6.19 6.94
CA ASP A 134 -7.39 -6.66 7.30
C ASP A 134 -8.48 -5.64 6.94
N SER A 135 -8.16 -4.34 6.91
CA SER A 135 -9.12 -3.33 6.44
C SER A 135 -9.46 -3.51 4.95
N HIS A 136 -8.46 -3.88 4.14
CA HIS A 136 -8.68 -4.21 2.73
C HIS A 136 -9.49 -5.49 2.57
N ALA A 137 -9.17 -6.54 3.35
CA ALA A 137 -9.93 -7.78 3.33
C ALA A 137 -11.41 -7.57 3.70
N ARG A 138 -11.69 -6.77 4.74
CA ARG A 138 -13.09 -6.43 5.11
C ARG A 138 -13.82 -5.68 4.00
N SER A 139 -13.14 -4.81 3.26
CA SER A 139 -13.75 -4.11 2.12
C SER A 139 -14.13 -5.06 0.99
N VAL A 140 -13.25 -6.01 0.67
CA VAL A 140 -13.51 -7.08 -0.31
C VAL A 140 -14.64 -7.99 0.17
N GLU A 141 -14.61 -8.45 1.43
CA GLU A 141 -15.64 -9.29 2.03
C GLU A 141 -17.03 -8.64 1.94
N LYS A 142 -17.12 -7.35 2.26
CA LYS A 142 -18.38 -6.59 2.14
C LYS A 142 -18.89 -6.58 0.70
N ALA A 143 -18.02 -6.39 -0.29
CA ALA A 143 -18.41 -6.42 -1.71
C ALA A 143 -18.84 -7.82 -2.15
N LEU A 144 -18.17 -8.89 -1.69
CA LEU A 144 -18.55 -10.28 -1.97
C LEU A 144 -19.92 -10.63 -1.38
N ILE A 145 -20.24 -10.17 -0.17
CA ILE A 145 -21.56 -10.35 0.46
C ILE A 145 -22.65 -9.68 -0.39
N GLN A 146 -22.40 -8.48 -0.92
CA GLN A 146 -23.36 -7.80 -1.81
C GLN A 146 -23.59 -8.56 -3.13
N LEU A 147 -22.63 -9.34 -3.58
CA LEU A 147 -22.67 -10.11 -4.83
C LEU A 147 -23.08 -11.58 -4.64
N CYS A 148 -23.37 -12.02 -3.41
CA CYS A 148 -23.56 -13.43 -3.08
C CYS A 148 -24.65 -14.15 -3.92
N SER A 149 -25.67 -13.42 -4.40
CA SER A 149 -26.73 -13.97 -5.27
C SER A 149 -26.31 -14.14 -6.74
N THR A 150 -25.19 -13.52 -7.15
CA THR A 150 -24.72 -13.49 -8.54
C THR A 150 -23.42 -14.26 -8.76
N LEU A 151 -22.75 -14.64 -7.67
CA LEU A 151 -21.50 -15.39 -7.68
C LEU A 151 -21.73 -16.85 -7.26
N PRO A 152 -20.82 -17.78 -7.65
CA PRO A 152 -20.85 -19.15 -7.14
C PRO A 152 -20.79 -19.16 -5.60
N PRO A 153 -21.37 -20.18 -4.93
CA PRO A 153 -21.29 -20.34 -3.50
C PRO A 153 -19.84 -20.34 -3.00
N MET A 154 -19.52 -19.45 -2.05
CA MET A 154 -18.17 -19.31 -1.49
C MET A 154 -18.23 -18.75 -0.07
N ASP A 155 -17.17 -18.95 0.71
CA ASP A 155 -16.96 -18.26 1.98
C ASP A 155 -16.38 -16.86 1.71
N PRO A 156 -17.13 -15.76 1.92
CA PRO A 156 -16.66 -14.42 1.60
C PRO A 156 -15.42 -14.01 2.42
N THR A 157 -15.32 -14.46 3.68
CA THR A 157 -14.19 -14.15 4.57
C THR A 157 -12.92 -14.81 4.08
N LEU A 158 -12.97 -16.09 3.70
CA LEU A 158 -11.83 -16.82 3.18
C LEU A 158 -11.38 -16.25 1.84
N ILE A 159 -12.31 -16.02 0.93
CA ILE A 159 -12.02 -15.47 -0.41
C ILE A 159 -11.44 -14.05 -0.32
N ALA A 160 -11.95 -13.21 0.56
CA ALA A 160 -11.39 -11.87 0.77
C ALA A 160 -9.92 -11.91 1.22
N ARG A 161 -9.54 -12.87 2.08
CA ARG A 161 -8.14 -13.07 2.48
C ARG A 161 -7.27 -13.56 1.32
N CYS A 162 -7.75 -14.52 0.53
CA CYS A 162 -7.05 -14.98 -0.68
C CYS A 162 -6.85 -13.83 -1.67
N TRP A 163 -7.90 -13.04 -1.89
CA TRP A 163 -7.89 -11.86 -2.75
C TRP A 163 -6.79 -10.87 -2.36
N VAL A 164 -6.80 -10.45 -1.10
CA VAL A 164 -5.80 -9.49 -0.60
C VAL A 164 -4.41 -10.10 -0.61
N GLY A 165 -4.26 -11.37 -0.22
CA GLY A 165 -3.00 -12.10 -0.27
C GLY A 165 -2.38 -12.11 -1.67
N SER A 166 -3.17 -12.39 -2.71
CA SER A 166 -2.69 -12.38 -4.10
C SER A 166 -2.20 -11.01 -4.56
N VAL A 167 -2.88 -9.93 -4.15
CA VAL A 167 -2.48 -8.55 -4.48
C VAL A 167 -1.14 -8.20 -3.82
N TYR A 168 -1.02 -8.44 -2.51
CA TYR A 168 0.19 -8.13 -1.75
C TYR A 168 1.40 -8.95 -2.22
N GLU A 169 1.23 -10.26 -2.47
CA GLU A 169 2.30 -11.12 -3.00
C GLU A 169 2.73 -10.68 -4.40
N SER A 170 1.79 -10.32 -5.27
CA SER A 170 2.11 -9.82 -6.60
C SER A 170 2.93 -8.53 -6.57
N VAL A 171 2.58 -7.59 -5.68
CA VAL A 171 3.36 -6.35 -5.50
C VAL A 171 4.72 -6.65 -4.88
N TYR A 172 4.77 -7.53 -3.86
CA TYR A 172 6.04 -7.94 -3.25
C TYR A 172 7.01 -8.48 -4.30
N ARG A 173 6.61 -9.46 -5.10
CA ARG A 173 7.43 -10.03 -6.16
C ARG A 173 7.84 -9.00 -7.19
N TRP A 174 6.93 -8.12 -7.58
CA TRP A 174 7.24 -7.05 -8.52
C TRP A 174 8.29 -6.07 -7.97
N LEU A 175 8.27 -5.75 -6.67
CA LEU A 175 9.27 -4.90 -6.03
C LEU A 175 10.65 -5.56 -5.92
N GLU A 176 10.70 -6.89 -5.79
CA GLU A 176 11.94 -7.68 -5.72
C GLU A 176 12.60 -7.87 -7.10
N GLU A 177 11.84 -7.77 -8.18
CA GLU A 177 12.40 -7.89 -9.53
C GLU A 177 13.34 -6.72 -9.85
N PRO A 178 14.46 -6.98 -10.54
CA PRO A 178 15.29 -5.91 -11.10
C PRO A 178 14.48 -4.99 -12.02
N ILE A 179 14.70 -3.67 -11.95
CA ILE A 179 13.94 -2.67 -12.72
C ILE A 179 13.88 -3.00 -14.21
N SER A 180 14.99 -3.52 -14.77
CA SER A 180 15.09 -3.90 -16.19
C SER A 180 14.19 -5.08 -16.60
N ARG A 181 13.70 -5.87 -15.64
CA ARG A 181 12.82 -7.04 -15.87
C ARG A 181 11.39 -6.82 -15.42
N ARG A 182 11.13 -5.72 -14.69
CA ARG A 182 9.79 -5.44 -14.20
C ARG A 182 8.81 -5.23 -15.33
N HIS A 183 7.66 -5.90 -15.22
CA HIS A 183 6.52 -5.56 -16.06
C HIS A 183 6.05 -4.13 -15.78
N PRO A 184 5.51 -3.40 -16.78
CA PRO A 184 4.86 -2.12 -16.53
C PRO A 184 3.80 -2.23 -15.43
N SER A 185 3.78 -1.31 -14.47
CA SER A 185 2.87 -1.35 -13.31
C SER A 185 1.39 -1.48 -13.71
N ARG A 186 0.98 -0.81 -14.80
CA ARG A 186 -0.38 -0.93 -15.35
C ARG A 186 -0.72 -2.35 -15.82
N THR A 187 0.26 -3.05 -16.41
CA THR A 187 0.08 -4.45 -16.83
C THR A 187 -0.11 -5.36 -15.61
N VAL A 188 0.70 -5.16 -14.56
CA VAL A 188 0.56 -5.92 -13.31
C VAL A 188 -0.79 -5.62 -12.64
N ALA A 189 -1.16 -4.34 -12.53
CA ALA A 189 -2.42 -3.92 -11.94
C ALA A 189 -3.63 -4.58 -12.62
N SER A 190 -3.68 -4.52 -13.95
CA SER A 190 -4.75 -5.14 -14.73
C SER A 190 -4.76 -6.66 -14.62
N ALA A 191 -3.59 -7.31 -14.66
CA ALA A 191 -3.48 -8.77 -14.55
C ALA A 191 -3.93 -9.28 -13.18
N VAL A 192 -3.53 -8.60 -12.10
CA VAL A 192 -3.93 -8.97 -10.73
C VAL A 192 -5.43 -8.75 -10.51
N ALA A 193 -5.98 -7.64 -10.99
CA ALA A 193 -7.41 -7.38 -10.92
C ALA A 193 -8.20 -8.44 -11.69
N GLU A 194 -7.77 -8.78 -12.91
CA GLU A 194 -8.39 -9.80 -13.74
C GLU A 194 -8.34 -11.19 -13.10
N PHE A 195 -7.18 -11.60 -12.57
CA PHE A 195 -7.02 -12.87 -11.87
C PHE A 195 -8.01 -13.00 -10.71
N ASN A 196 -8.11 -11.98 -9.89
CA ASN A 196 -8.99 -11.99 -8.73
C ASN A 196 -10.47 -12.02 -9.12
N LEU A 197 -10.89 -11.22 -10.12
CA LEU A 197 -12.28 -11.21 -10.59
C LEU A 197 -12.68 -12.55 -11.21
N ARG A 198 -11.81 -13.17 -11.99
CA ARG A 198 -12.07 -14.52 -12.53
C ARG A 198 -12.11 -15.57 -11.43
N GLY A 199 -11.23 -15.46 -10.42
CA GLY A 199 -11.17 -16.38 -9.29
C GLY A 199 -12.48 -16.47 -8.50
N ILE A 200 -13.29 -15.42 -8.48
CA ILE A 200 -14.62 -15.41 -7.86
C ILE A 200 -15.75 -15.77 -8.82
N GLY A 201 -15.44 -16.14 -10.07
CA GLY A 201 -16.47 -16.48 -11.08
C GLY A 201 -17.17 -15.28 -11.69
N ALA A 202 -16.62 -14.07 -11.56
CA ALA A 202 -17.20 -12.89 -12.20
C ALA A 202 -17.14 -13.00 -13.73
N PRO A 203 -18.21 -12.58 -14.47
CA PRO A 203 -18.22 -12.62 -15.92
C PRO A 203 -17.09 -11.75 -16.48
N TYR A 204 -16.34 -12.31 -17.42
CA TYR A 204 -15.23 -11.63 -18.07
C TYR A 204 -15.69 -10.68 -19.17
N SER A 205 -15.31 -9.42 -19.09
CA SER A 205 -15.63 -8.38 -20.09
C SER A 205 -14.42 -7.69 -20.75
N GLY A 206 -13.22 -8.25 -20.64
CA GLY A 206 -12.00 -7.61 -21.13
C GLY A 206 -11.17 -8.52 -22.07
N ARG A 207 -10.60 -7.95 -23.13
CA ARG A 207 -9.58 -8.62 -23.94
C ARG A 207 -8.25 -8.63 -23.19
N LEU A 208 -7.64 -9.82 -23.03
CA LEU A 208 -6.24 -9.88 -22.57
C LEU A 208 -5.36 -9.06 -23.53
N PRO A 209 -4.41 -8.29 -23.00
CA PRO A 209 -3.37 -7.71 -23.86
C PRO A 209 -2.68 -8.87 -24.59
N LYS A 210 -2.66 -8.83 -25.92
CA LYS A 210 -1.92 -9.82 -26.71
C LYS A 210 -0.47 -9.83 -26.24
N ARG A 211 0.05 -11.00 -25.87
CA ARG A 211 1.49 -11.20 -25.68
C ARG A 211 2.16 -10.73 -26.97
N LYS A 212 3.01 -9.72 -26.91
CA LYS A 212 3.97 -9.48 -28.00
C LYS A 212 4.90 -10.68 -28.00
N GLY A 213 4.73 -11.54 -28.99
CA GLY A 213 5.48 -12.78 -29.12
C GLY A 213 6.96 -12.44 -29.35
N LYS A 214 7.83 -13.16 -28.67
CA LYS A 214 9.25 -13.27 -28.97
C LYS A 214 9.52 -14.06 -30.26
N GLU A 215 8.52 -14.22 -31.15
CA GLU A 215 8.63 -15.05 -32.34
C GLU A 215 9.22 -14.34 -33.57
N ASP A 216 9.43 -13.01 -33.51
CA ASP A 216 9.95 -12.28 -34.67
C ASP A 216 11.47 -12.12 -34.69
N GLU A 217 12.22 -12.57 -33.69
CA GLU A 217 13.69 -12.48 -33.67
C GLU A 217 14.41 -13.75 -34.20
N VAL A 218 13.72 -14.87 -34.38
CA VAL A 218 14.35 -16.14 -34.81
C VAL A 218 14.29 -16.33 -36.34
N ARG A 219 13.62 -15.44 -37.09
CA ARG A 219 13.55 -15.54 -38.58
C ARG A 219 14.46 -14.59 -39.33
N LYS A 220 15.42 -13.96 -38.67
CA LYS A 220 16.43 -13.10 -39.34
C LYS A 220 17.86 -13.50 -38.97
N THR A 221 18.11 -14.78 -38.89
CA THR A 221 19.48 -15.34 -38.96
C THR A 221 19.52 -16.45 -40.00
#